data_108d417598ab6b484c8593a173e77346
#
_entry.id   108d417598ab6b484c8593a173e77346
#
_cell.length_a   1.000
_cell.length_b   1.000
_cell.length_c   1.000
_cell.angle_alpha   90.00
_cell.angle_beta   90.00
_cell.angle_gamma   90.00
#
_symmetry.space_group_name_H-M   'P 1'
#
loop_
_entity.id
_entity.type
_entity.pdbx_description
1 polymer ?
#
loop_
_entity_poly.entity_id
_entity_poly.type
_entity_poly.pdbx_seq_one_letter_code
_entity_poly.pdbx_strand_id
1 'polypeptide(L)'
;MSTIVKALEILDLFSPVQPSLGLSEAARLLNRDKASVLRHLSALQVKGLVEQDSKTKFYHLGPALSRLSMMREQTAPANHAINNLVQSLALDSGETTHLTRYSNGRLIHGKIINTQASGVRVHLDATEELPLHATASGIAFLSVCTRTILEQTFAKPLTRFTDTTAIDKATVMALVAKASKLGFAIGDGAYEADAIGIAAPVFNVTGNACGAISVSTPRGRLDANKKAHIIDLVRHAATQISWHQGAPHIELSDL
;
A
#
# COMPACT_ATOMS: atom_id res chain seq x y z
N MET A 1 20.19 11.05 16.09
CA MET A 1 20.04 9.97 15.10
C MET A 1 21.30 9.12 15.09
N SER A 2 21.18 7.79 15.13
CA SER A 2 22.33 6.87 15.22
C SER A 2 23.15 6.88 13.92
N THR A 3 24.45 6.61 14.00
CA THR A 3 25.35 6.53 12.83
C THR A 3 24.91 5.45 11.85
N ILE A 4 24.34 4.34 12.33
CA ILE A 4 23.82 3.25 11.51
C ILE A 4 22.63 3.73 10.67
N VAL A 5 21.67 4.42 11.29
CA VAL A 5 20.51 4.98 10.56
C VAL A 5 20.99 5.95 9.49
N LYS A 6 21.94 6.84 9.82
CA LYS A 6 22.52 7.79 8.86
C LYS A 6 23.22 7.12 7.67
N ALA A 7 23.78 5.93 7.83
CA ALA A 7 24.38 5.17 6.74
C ALA A 7 23.29 4.50 5.87
N LEU A 8 22.27 3.92 6.50
CA LEU A 8 21.18 3.23 5.78
C LEU A 8 20.31 4.19 4.97
N GLU A 9 20.10 5.43 5.43
CA GLU A 9 19.37 6.48 4.67
C GLU A 9 20.00 6.77 3.28
N ILE A 10 21.28 6.43 3.07
CA ILE A 10 21.90 6.55 1.75
C ILE A 10 21.25 5.57 0.76
N LEU A 11 20.82 4.40 1.21
CA LEU A 11 20.17 3.41 0.35
C LEU A 11 18.82 3.90 -0.17
N ASP A 12 18.11 4.73 0.58
CA ASP A 12 16.81 5.30 0.20
C ASP A 12 16.92 6.35 -0.92
N LEU A 13 18.13 6.81 -1.23
CA LEU A 13 18.36 7.75 -2.35
C LEU A 13 18.33 7.06 -3.72
N PHE A 14 18.48 5.74 -3.76
CA PHE A 14 18.44 5.00 -5.02
C PHE A 14 17.01 4.67 -5.43
N SER A 15 16.73 4.82 -6.72
CA SER A 15 15.42 4.51 -7.30
C SER A 15 15.56 4.09 -8.76
N PRO A 16 14.53 3.55 -9.42
CA PRO A 16 14.57 3.26 -10.85
C PRO A 16 14.87 4.47 -11.73
N VAL A 17 14.52 5.69 -11.28
CA VAL A 17 14.83 6.94 -11.99
C VAL A 17 16.21 7.51 -11.61
N GLN A 18 16.76 7.09 -10.47
CA GLN A 18 18.10 7.46 -9.99
C GLN A 18 18.89 6.21 -9.57
N PRO A 19 19.29 5.34 -10.52
CA PRO A 19 19.93 4.07 -10.22
C PRO A 19 21.40 4.21 -9.79
N SER A 20 21.98 5.39 -9.94
CA SER A 20 23.37 5.69 -9.56
C SER A 20 23.48 7.07 -8.92
N LEU A 21 24.46 7.24 -8.03
CA LEU A 21 24.58 8.46 -7.24
C LEU A 21 26.06 8.83 -7.01
N GLY A 22 26.41 10.09 -7.27
CA GLY A 22 27.73 10.63 -6.97
C GLY A 22 27.82 11.08 -5.50
N LEU A 23 29.04 11.03 -4.91
CA LEU A 23 29.28 11.47 -3.52
C LEU A 23 28.74 12.88 -3.22
N SER A 24 29.00 13.84 -4.12
CA SER A 24 28.58 15.23 -3.94
C SER A 24 27.06 15.39 -3.95
N GLU A 25 26.38 14.61 -4.79
CA GLU A 25 24.94 14.59 -4.89
C GLU A 25 24.30 13.96 -3.65
N ALA A 26 24.81 12.81 -3.21
CA ALA A 26 24.37 12.18 -1.97
C ALA A 26 24.52 13.14 -0.76
N ALA A 27 25.65 13.84 -0.65
CA ALA A 27 25.88 14.83 0.40
C ALA A 27 24.85 15.97 0.35
N ARG A 28 24.55 16.47 -0.85
CA ARG A 28 23.56 17.52 -1.06
C ARG A 28 22.13 17.07 -0.70
N LEU A 29 21.71 15.89 -1.18
CA LEU A 29 20.38 15.34 -0.93
C LEU A 29 20.12 15.08 0.56
N LEU A 30 21.15 14.59 1.27
CA LEU A 30 21.06 14.31 2.71
C LEU A 30 21.34 15.56 3.59
N ASN A 31 21.69 16.68 2.98
CA ASN A 31 22.13 17.88 3.70
C ASN A 31 23.25 17.59 4.72
N ARG A 32 24.30 16.88 4.27
CA ARG A 32 25.44 16.43 5.10
C ARG A 32 26.78 16.75 4.45
N ASP A 33 27.82 16.81 5.27
CA ASP A 33 29.18 16.98 4.77
C ASP A 33 29.67 15.73 3.99
N LYS A 34 30.50 15.98 2.95
CA LYS A 34 31.00 14.94 2.05
C LYS A 34 31.85 13.89 2.77
N ALA A 35 32.62 14.29 3.79
CA ALA A 35 33.50 13.36 4.51
C ALA A 35 32.68 12.37 5.33
N SER A 36 31.59 12.81 5.94
CA SER A 36 30.64 11.94 6.66
C SER A 36 29.95 10.96 5.71
N VAL A 37 29.43 11.45 4.57
CA VAL A 37 28.75 10.60 3.57
C VAL A 37 29.74 9.60 2.97
N LEU A 38 30.98 10.00 2.67
CA LEU A 38 32.01 9.09 2.16
C LEU A 38 32.31 7.95 3.15
N ARG A 39 32.43 8.25 4.46
CA ARG A 39 32.63 7.21 5.49
C ARG A 39 31.46 6.21 5.52
N HIS A 40 30.22 6.69 5.39
CA HIS A 40 29.05 5.82 5.37
C HIS A 40 29.01 4.97 4.10
N LEU A 41 29.25 5.56 2.90
CA LEU A 41 29.35 4.83 1.64
C LEU A 41 30.44 3.76 1.68
N SER A 42 31.63 4.08 2.24
CA SER A 42 32.70 3.10 2.40
C SER A 42 32.29 1.94 3.31
N ALA A 43 31.59 2.22 4.40
CA ALA A 43 31.08 1.17 5.30
C ALA A 43 30.03 0.28 4.62
N LEU A 44 29.12 0.87 3.86
CA LEU A 44 28.12 0.13 3.05
C LEU A 44 28.79 -0.72 1.96
N GLN A 45 29.84 -0.18 1.32
CA GLN A 45 30.61 -0.87 0.28
C GLN A 45 31.36 -2.08 0.84
N VAL A 46 31.96 -1.98 2.01
CA VAL A 46 32.60 -3.13 2.70
C VAL A 46 31.62 -4.27 2.95
N LYS A 47 30.32 -3.94 3.16
CA LYS A 47 29.25 -4.94 3.32
C LYS A 47 28.58 -5.36 2.03
N GLY A 48 29.00 -4.81 0.88
CA GLY A 48 28.43 -5.07 -0.43
C GLY A 48 26.99 -4.55 -0.62
N LEU A 49 26.55 -3.61 0.25
CA LEU A 49 25.24 -2.97 0.13
C LEU A 49 25.22 -1.89 -0.95
N VAL A 50 26.38 -1.28 -1.22
CA VAL A 50 26.64 -0.42 -2.38
C VAL A 50 27.94 -0.87 -3.06
N GLU A 51 28.10 -0.55 -4.34
CA GLU A 51 29.34 -0.70 -5.10
C GLU A 51 29.65 0.60 -5.83
N GLN A 52 30.93 0.90 -6.05
CA GLN A 52 31.36 2.07 -6.80
C GLN A 52 31.91 1.67 -8.14
N ASP A 53 31.38 2.23 -9.19
CA ASP A 53 31.95 2.09 -10.54
C ASP A 53 33.35 2.72 -10.59
N SER A 54 34.33 1.95 -11.05
CA SER A 54 35.74 2.35 -11.04
C SER A 54 36.06 3.51 -11.99
N LYS A 55 35.27 3.69 -13.05
CA LYS A 55 35.48 4.71 -14.10
C LYS A 55 34.72 6.00 -13.77
N THR A 56 33.43 5.89 -13.47
CA THR A 56 32.54 7.04 -13.23
C THR A 56 32.59 7.56 -11.82
N LYS A 57 33.05 6.73 -10.86
CA LYS A 57 33.02 6.99 -9.41
C LYS A 57 31.63 7.14 -8.83
N PHE A 58 30.56 6.82 -9.60
CA PHE A 58 29.22 6.72 -9.09
C PHE A 58 29.01 5.43 -8.29
N TYR A 59 28.15 5.53 -7.28
CA TYR A 59 27.71 4.41 -6.46
C TYR A 59 26.41 3.82 -7.01
N HIS A 60 26.26 2.51 -6.88
CA HIS A 60 25.08 1.71 -7.22
C HIS A 60 24.71 0.82 -6.04
N LEU A 61 23.48 0.32 -6.03
CA LEU A 61 23.08 -0.72 -5.06
C LEU A 61 23.92 -1.98 -5.31
N GLY A 62 24.47 -2.54 -4.23
CA GLY A 62 25.39 -3.67 -4.30
C GLY A 62 24.71 -5.04 -4.20
N PRO A 63 25.44 -6.13 -4.56
CA PRO A 63 24.89 -7.48 -4.66
C PRO A 63 24.44 -8.10 -3.33
N ALA A 64 24.88 -7.57 -2.18
CA ALA A 64 24.43 -8.05 -0.89
C ALA A 64 22.92 -7.89 -0.70
N LEU A 65 22.30 -6.88 -1.32
CA LEU A 65 20.85 -6.65 -1.25
C LEU A 65 20.06 -7.79 -1.91
N SER A 66 20.50 -8.26 -3.09
CA SER A 66 19.89 -9.41 -3.76
C SER A 66 20.00 -10.68 -2.92
N ARG A 67 21.18 -10.94 -2.34
CA ARG A 67 21.39 -12.08 -1.44
C ARG A 67 20.48 -11.99 -0.21
N LEU A 68 20.38 -10.86 0.44
CA LEU A 68 19.54 -10.65 1.63
C LEU A 68 18.05 -10.81 1.30
N SER A 69 17.61 -10.28 0.14
CA SER A 69 16.24 -10.45 -0.34
C SER A 69 15.90 -11.93 -0.57
N MET A 70 16.77 -12.70 -1.22
CA MET A 70 16.58 -14.12 -1.41
C MET A 70 16.50 -14.89 -0.08
N MET A 71 17.39 -14.58 0.86
CA MET A 71 17.37 -15.20 2.20
C MET A 71 16.07 -14.88 2.95
N ARG A 72 15.60 -13.64 2.88
CA ARG A 72 14.32 -13.24 3.47
C ARG A 72 13.17 -14.07 2.93
N GLU A 73 13.06 -14.20 1.61
CA GLU A 73 11.98 -14.98 0.99
C GLU A 73 12.03 -16.47 1.34
N GLN A 74 13.22 -17.03 1.57
CA GLN A 74 13.37 -18.43 2.00
C GLN A 74 13.04 -18.64 3.48
N THR A 75 13.35 -17.68 4.35
CA THR A 75 13.24 -17.84 5.81
C THR A 75 11.99 -17.22 6.40
N ALA A 76 11.48 -16.15 5.80
CA ALA A 76 10.30 -15.41 6.24
C ALA A 76 9.54 -14.85 5.03
N PRO A 77 8.86 -15.69 4.24
CA PRO A 77 8.16 -15.24 3.04
C PRO A 77 7.15 -14.13 3.35
N ALA A 78 7.20 -13.04 2.61
CA ALA A 78 6.30 -11.90 2.79
C ALA A 78 4.82 -12.33 2.73
N ASN A 79 4.48 -13.25 1.83
CA ASN A 79 3.12 -13.76 1.68
C ASN A 79 2.58 -14.43 2.95
N HIS A 80 3.43 -15.11 3.74
CA HIS A 80 2.98 -15.74 4.99
C HIS A 80 2.62 -14.68 6.03
N ALA A 81 3.47 -13.67 6.22
CA ALA A 81 3.21 -12.56 7.14
C ALA A 81 1.96 -11.76 6.72
N ILE A 82 1.80 -11.48 5.43
CA ILE A 82 0.62 -10.79 4.87
C ILE A 82 -0.65 -11.60 5.13
N ASN A 83 -0.63 -12.92 4.89
CA ASN A 83 -1.78 -13.78 5.16
C ASN A 83 -2.21 -13.75 6.63
N ASN A 84 -1.24 -13.76 7.56
CA ASN A 84 -1.51 -13.66 8.99
C ASN A 84 -2.14 -12.29 9.35
N LEU A 85 -1.66 -11.18 8.76
CA LEU A 85 -2.24 -9.85 8.96
C LEU A 85 -3.70 -9.77 8.48
N VAL A 86 -4.01 -10.34 7.31
CA VAL A 86 -5.39 -10.40 6.80
C VAL A 86 -6.28 -11.24 7.72
N GLN A 87 -5.75 -12.35 8.25
CA GLN A 87 -6.48 -13.20 9.19
C GLN A 87 -6.71 -12.52 10.54
N SER A 88 -5.70 -11.85 11.10
CA SER A 88 -5.86 -11.09 12.35
C SER A 88 -6.90 -9.98 12.18
N LEU A 89 -6.84 -9.22 11.08
CA LEU A 89 -7.83 -8.18 10.79
C LEU A 89 -9.26 -8.75 10.74
N ALA A 90 -9.45 -9.93 10.14
CA ALA A 90 -10.74 -10.59 10.10
C ALA A 90 -11.23 -11.02 11.49
N LEU A 91 -10.34 -11.55 12.33
CA LEU A 91 -10.66 -11.96 13.70
C LEU A 91 -10.98 -10.75 14.58
N ASP A 92 -10.16 -9.70 14.53
CA ASP A 92 -10.27 -8.51 15.39
C ASP A 92 -11.50 -7.66 15.01
N SER A 93 -11.82 -7.55 13.71
CA SER A 93 -13.03 -6.86 13.24
C SER A 93 -14.31 -7.68 13.41
N GLY A 94 -14.20 -9.01 13.44
CA GLY A 94 -15.32 -9.96 13.40
C GLY A 94 -16.08 -9.97 12.07
N GLU A 95 -15.49 -9.43 10.98
CA GLU A 95 -16.15 -9.20 9.71
C GLU A 95 -15.36 -9.79 8.53
N THR A 96 -15.98 -9.86 7.35
CA THR A 96 -15.32 -10.31 6.13
C THR A 96 -14.21 -9.35 5.75
N THR A 97 -13.00 -9.87 5.59
CA THR A 97 -11.80 -9.11 5.25
C THR A 97 -11.24 -9.59 3.93
N HIS A 98 -10.82 -8.67 3.07
CA HIS A 98 -10.17 -9.03 1.81
C HIS A 98 -9.02 -8.09 1.45
N LEU A 99 -7.96 -8.69 0.95
CA LEU A 99 -6.83 -8.01 0.33
C LEU A 99 -7.03 -8.06 -1.18
N THR A 100 -6.93 -6.92 -1.85
CA THR A 100 -7.03 -6.82 -3.31
C THR A 100 -5.71 -6.41 -3.92
N ARG A 101 -5.54 -6.71 -5.20
CA ARG A 101 -4.41 -6.30 -6.02
C ARG A 101 -4.91 -5.63 -7.29
N TYR A 102 -4.28 -4.51 -7.65
CA TYR A 102 -4.56 -3.84 -8.90
C TYR A 102 -3.98 -4.62 -10.09
N SER A 103 -4.79 -4.84 -11.10
CA SER A 103 -4.40 -5.48 -12.35
C SER A 103 -5.27 -4.99 -13.49
N ASN A 104 -4.66 -4.47 -14.56
CA ASN A 104 -5.32 -4.10 -15.82
C ASN A 104 -6.58 -3.23 -15.66
N GLY A 105 -6.53 -2.21 -14.81
CA GLY A 105 -7.64 -1.26 -14.62
C GLY A 105 -8.70 -1.68 -13.60
N ARG A 106 -8.49 -2.77 -12.86
CA ARG A 106 -9.43 -3.33 -11.88
C ARG A 106 -8.70 -3.81 -10.63
N LEU A 107 -9.45 -3.98 -9.55
CA LEU A 107 -8.97 -4.70 -8.38
C LEU A 107 -9.46 -6.15 -8.45
N ILE A 108 -8.56 -7.07 -8.23
CA ILE A 108 -8.84 -8.51 -8.13
C ILE A 108 -8.57 -8.98 -6.69
N HIS A 109 -9.34 -9.95 -6.23
CA HIS A 109 -9.13 -10.53 -4.91
C HIS A 109 -7.82 -11.32 -4.86
N GLY A 110 -6.96 -10.99 -3.88
CA GLY A 110 -5.75 -11.76 -3.57
C GLY A 110 -5.97 -12.74 -2.42
N LYS A 111 -6.68 -12.30 -1.39
CA LYS A 111 -7.04 -13.10 -0.22
C LYS A 111 -8.37 -12.64 0.35
N ILE A 112 -9.24 -13.58 0.67
CA ILE A 112 -10.52 -13.34 1.36
C ILE A 112 -10.52 -14.20 2.63
N ILE A 113 -10.89 -13.60 3.76
CA ILE A 113 -11.16 -14.30 5.03
C ILE A 113 -12.58 -13.96 5.45
N ASN A 114 -13.40 -14.99 5.52
CA ASN A 114 -14.74 -14.91 6.06
C ASN A 114 -14.71 -15.37 7.52
N THR A 115 -15.08 -14.48 8.45
CA THR A 115 -15.22 -14.89 9.85
C THR A 115 -16.48 -15.74 10.03
N GLN A 116 -16.42 -16.69 10.96
CA GLN A 116 -17.57 -17.52 11.30
C GLN A 116 -18.56 -16.84 12.26
N ALA A 117 -18.39 -15.54 12.52
CA ALA A 117 -19.33 -14.82 13.37
C ALA A 117 -20.76 -14.97 12.80
N SER A 118 -21.65 -15.50 13.62
CA SER A 118 -23.03 -15.87 13.28
C SER A 118 -23.84 -14.76 12.59
N GLY A 119 -24.67 -15.12 11.63
CA GLY A 119 -25.63 -14.22 10.99
C GLY A 119 -25.36 -13.89 9.53
N VAL A 120 -25.97 -12.80 9.07
CA VAL A 120 -25.82 -12.27 7.70
C VAL A 120 -24.36 -11.88 7.43
N ARG A 121 -23.82 -12.30 6.28
CA ARG A 121 -22.45 -12.02 5.85
C ARG A 121 -22.46 -11.28 4.52
N VAL A 122 -21.46 -10.46 4.31
CA VAL A 122 -21.10 -10.04 2.96
C VAL A 122 -20.37 -11.22 2.30
N HIS A 123 -20.95 -11.77 1.24
CA HIS A 123 -20.34 -12.84 0.47
C HIS A 123 -19.52 -12.23 -0.66
N LEU A 124 -18.23 -12.49 -0.67
CA LEU A 124 -17.33 -12.02 -1.74
C LEU A 124 -16.98 -13.20 -2.65
N ASP A 125 -17.22 -13.04 -3.94
CA ASP A 125 -16.75 -13.99 -4.95
C ASP A 125 -15.29 -13.71 -5.27
N ALA A 126 -14.42 -14.69 -5.04
CA ALA A 126 -12.99 -14.58 -5.30
C ALA A 126 -12.65 -14.35 -6.78
N THR A 127 -13.57 -14.67 -7.70
CA THR A 127 -13.41 -14.47 -9.15
C THR A 127 -13.88 -13.10 -9.62
N GLU A 128 -14.54 -12.34 -8.74
CA GLU A 128 -15.11 -11.06 -9.07
C GLU A 128 -14.05 -9.97 -9.20
N GLU A 129 -14.19 -9.15 -10.21
CA GLU A 129 -13.37 -7.98 -10.45
C GLU A 129 -14.05 -6.75 -9.85
N LEU A 130 -13.41 -6.12 -8.88
CA LEU A 130 -13.98 -4.98 -8.17
C LEU A 130 -13.78 -3.68 -8.95
N PRO A 131 -14.88 -2.93 -9.22
CA PRO A 131 -14.81 -1.63 -9.89
C PRO A 131 -14.16 -0.58 -8.99
N LEU A 132 -13.27 0.23 -9.57
CA LEU A 132 -12.50 1.24 -8.82
C LEU A 132 -13.39 2.35 -8.25
N HIS A 133 -14.47 2.74 -8.94
CA HIS A 133 -15.32 3.88 -8.54
C HIS A 133 -16.41 3.53 -7.53
N ALA A 134 -16.80 2.25 -7.41
CA ALA A 134 -17.97 1.84 -6.63
C ALA A 134 -17.64 1.12 -5.32
N THR A 135 -16.38 0.73 -5.10
CA THR A 135 -15.97 0.00 -3.89
C THR A 135 -15.08 0.83 -2.97
N ALA A 136 -15.12 0.55 -1.66
CA ALA A 136 -14.20 1.17 -0.71
C ALA A 136 -12.73 0.91 -1.11
N SER A 137 -12.38 -0.33 -1.47
CA SER A 137 -11.05 -0.71 -1.96
C SER A 137 -10.63 0.09 -3.18
N GLY A 138 -11.56 0.29 -4.13
CA GLY A 138 -11.31 1.07 -5.34
C GLY A 138 -11.06 2.55 -5.06
N ILE A 139 -11.89 3.19 -4.22
CA ILE A 139 -11.71 4.60 -3.83
C ILE A 139 -10.41 4.78 -3.02
N ALA A 140 -10.09 3.85 -2.10
CA ALA A 140 -8.84 3.88 -1.36
C ALA A 140 -7.62 3.76 -2.29
N PHE A 141 -7.67 2.88 -3.28
CA PHE A 141 -6.62 2.76 -4.28
C PHE A 141 -6.51 4.01 -5.16
N LEU A 142 -7.64 4.54 -5.67
CA LEU A 142 -7.66 5.75 -6.51
C LEU A 142 -7.14 6.99 -5.78
N SER A 143 -7.25 7.05 -4.45
CA SER A 143 -6.81 8.20 -3.66
C SER A 143 -5.29 8.43 -3.66
N VAL A 144 -4.52 7.40 -4.06
CA VAL A 144 -3.05 7.39 -4.06
C VAL A 144 -2.44 6.82 -5.36
N CYS A 145 -3.27 6.49 -6.35
CA CYS A 145 -2.79 5.96 -7.63
C CYS A 145 -2.18 7.06 -8.52
N THR A 146 -1.50 6.65 -9.58
CA THR A 146 -0.97 7.60 -10.57
C THR A 146 -2.09 8.30 -11.33
N ARG A 147 -1.82 9.53 -11.80
CA ARG A 147 -2.74 10.31 -12.62
C ARG A 147 -3.23 9.53 -13.85
N THR A 148 -2.35 8.76 -14.48
CA THR A 148 -2.70 7.93 -15.65
C THR A 148 -3.79 6.91 -15.32
N ILE A 149 -3.69 6.22 -14.18
CA ILE A 149 -4.72 5.24 -13.75
C ILE A 149 -6.04 5.95 -13.47
N LEU A 150 -5.97 7.12 -12.81
CA LEU A 150 -7.14 7.92 -12.50
C LEU A 150 -7.86 8.36 -13.80
N GLU A 151 -7.13 8.85 -14.79
CA GLU A 151 -7.69 9.25 -16.09
C GLU A 151 -8.29 8.04 -16.86
N GLN A 152 -7.63 6.90 -16.83
CA GLN A 152 -8.14 5.66 -17.44
C GLN A 152 -9.44 5.17 -16.81
N THR A 153 -9.63 5.37 -15.49
CA THR A 153 -10.86 5.01 -14.78
C THR A 153 -12.07 5.75 -15.35
N PHE A 154 -11.88 6.99 -15.80
CA PHE A 154 -12.95 7.82 -16.37
C PHE A 154 -13.02 7.82 -17.90
N ALA A 155 -12.19 7.01 -18.57
CA ALA A 155 -12.20 6.90 -20.04
C ALA A 155 -13.47 6.20 -20.58
N LYS A 156 -14.20 5.49 -19.73
CA LYS A 156 -15.46 4.81 -20.04
C LYS A 156 -16.56 5.26 -19.08
N PRO A 157 -17.84 5.15 -19.47
CA PRO A 157 -18.95 5.37 -18.55
C PRO A 157 -18.86 4.48 -17.31
N LEU A 158 -19.14 5.06 -16.14
CA LEU A 158 -19.12 4.34 -14.88
C LEU A 158 -20.42 3.54 -14.70
N THR A 159 -20.29 2.26 -14.36
CA THR A 159 -21.43 1.37 -14.17
C THR A 159 -22.14 1.67 -12.84
N ARG A 160 -23.47 1.75 -12.87
CA ARG A 160 -24.30 1.81 -11.67
C ARG A 160 -24.54 0.40 -11.12
N PHE A 161 -24.26 0.17 -9.88
CA PHE A 161 -24.51 -1.10 -9.18
C PHE A 161 -25.70 -1.00 -8.22
N THR A 162 -25.84 0.17 -7.56
CA THR A 162 -26.95 0.50 -6.65
C THR A 162 -27.39 1.94 -6.87
N ASP A 163 -28.43 2.38 -6.18
CA ASP A 163 -28.90 3.77 -6.24
C ASP A 163 -27.89 4.77 -5.67
N THR A 164 -27.00 4.32 -4.79
CA THR A 164 -25.96 5.15 -4.17
C THR A 164 -24.62 5.11 -4.90
N THR A 165 -24.50 4.34 -5.99
CA THR A 165 -23.27 4.32 -6.80
C THR A 165 -23.00 5.67 -7.43
N ALA A 166 -21.84 6.27 -7.14
CA ALA A 166 -21.37 7.46 -7.84
C ALA A 166 -20.98 7.10 -9.30
N ILE A 167 -21.68 7.69 -10.27
CA ILE A 167 -21.47 7.43 -11.71
C ILE A 167 -20.94 8.64 -12.47
N ASP A 168 -20.75 9.77 -11.82
CA ASP A 168 -20.13 10.95 -12.39
C ASP A 168 -18.74 11.21 -11.83
N LYS A 169 -17.86 11.79 -12.66
CA LYS A 169 -16.46 12.05 -12.30
C LYS A 169 -16.32 12.97 -11.10
N ALA A 170 -17.16 13.99 -10.96
CA ALA A 170 -17.03 14.99 -9.89
C ALA A 170 -17.29 14.34 -8.52
N THR A 171 -18.35 13.55 -8.40
CA THR A 171 -18.69 12.82 -7.18
C THR A 171 -17.61 11.80 -6.80
N VAL A 172 -17.12 11.01 -7.78
CA VAL A 172 -16.03 10.05 -7.51
C VAL A 172 -14.76 10.79 -7.06
N MET A 173 -14.40 11.90 -7.72
CA MET A 173 -13.22 12.70 -7.33
C MET A 173 -13.35 13.32 -5.93
N ALA A 174 -14.55 13.69 -5.50
CA ALA A 174 -14.78 14.15 -4.13
C ALA A 174 -14.54 13.03 -3.10
N LEU A 175 -14.97 11.79 -3.40
CA LEU A 175 -14.69 10.61 -2.57
C LEU A 175 -13.18 10.31 -2.52
N VAL A 176 -12.50 10.36 -3.66
CA VAL A 176 -11.05 10.17 -3.79
C VAL A 176 -10.29 11.23 -2.97
N ALA A 177 -10.64 12.51 -3.10
CA ALA A 177 -10.01 13.59 -2.35
C ALA A 177 -10.23 13.46 -0.83
N LYS A 178 -11.42 12.99 -0.41
CA LYS A 178 -11.70 12.69 1.00
C LYS A 178 -10.85 11.53 1.49
N ALA A 179 -10.75 10.45 0.72
CA ALA A 179 -9.94 9.27 1.07
C ALA A 179 -8.45 9.61 1.18
N SER A 180 -7.93 10.45 0.27
CA SER A 180 -6.54 10.92 0.31
C SER A 180 -6.21 11.66 1.62
N LYS A 181 -7.11 12.54 2.09
CA LYS A 181 -6.92 13.27 3.36
C LYS A 181 -7.01 12.38 4.60
N LEU A 182 -7.79 11.30 4.54
CA LEU A 182 -8.07 10.44 5.70
C LEU A 182 -7.15 9.21 5.77
N GLY A 183 -6.49 8.84 4.66
CA GLY A 183 -5.72 7.61 4.52
C GLY A 183 -6.59 6.35 4.43
N PHE A 184 -7.92 6.49 4.29
CA PHE A 184 -8.87 5.39 4.11
C PHE A 184 -10.11 5.84 3.34
N ALA A 185 -10.86 4.88 2.80
CA ALA A 185 -12.14 5.10 2.14
C ALA A 185 -13.27 4.30 2.80
N ILE A 186 -14.49 4.82 2.68
CA ILE A 186 -15.72 4.13 3.08
C ILE A 186 -16.62 4.05 1.86
N GLY A 187 -17.06 2.84 1.52
CA GLY A 187 -18.10 2.58 0.53
C GLY A 187 -19.37 2.17 1.25
N ASP A 188 -20.38 3.04 1.23
CA ASP A 188 -21.64 2.83 1.93
C ASP A 188 -22.75 2.52 0.94
N GLY A 189 -22.99 1.23 0.72
CA GLY A 189 -24.02 0.74 -0.19
C GLY A 189 -23.76 0.99 -1.68
N ALA A 190 -22.57 1.47 -2.05
CA ALA A 190 -22.32 1.89 -3.44
C ALA A 190 -22.08 0.73 -4.41
N TYR A 191 -21.68 -0.43 -3.92
CA TYR A 191 -21.49 -1.66 -4.70
C TYR A 191 -22.57 -2.70 -4.36
N GLU A 192 -22.75 -2.98 -3.07
CA GLU A 192 -23.83 -3.80 -2.52
C GLU A 192 -24.64 -2.96 -1.54
N ALA A 193 -25.97 -2.86 -1.75
CA ALA A 193 -26.84 -1.93 -1.04
C ALA A 193 -26.80 -2.08 0.50
N ASP A 194 -26.70 -3.32 0.98
CA ASP A 194 -26.74 -3.65 2.41
C ASP A 194 -25.36 -3.80 3.06
N ALA A 195 -24.28 -3.50 2.33
CA ALA A 195 -22.92 -3.62 2.79
C ALA A 195 -22.22 -2.27 2.94
N ILE A 196 -21.37 -2.17 3.96
CA ILE A 196 -20.43 -1.06 4.14
C ILE A 196 -19.01 -1.63 4.08
N GLY A 197 -18.20 -1.09 3.17
CA GLY A 197 -16.77 -1.38 3.08
C GLY A 197 -15.94 -0.27 3.73
N ILE A 198 -14.88 -0.64 4.44
CA ILE A 198 -13.85 0.28 4.95
C ILE A 198 -12.51 -0.24 4.45
N ALA A 199 -11.76 0.58 3.72
CA ALA A 199 -10.53 0.16 3.05
C ALA A 199 -9.41 1.19 3.18
N ALA A 200 -8.16 0.71 3.21
CA ALA A 200 -6.96 1.54 3.09
C ALA A 200 -6.05 1.02 1.98
N PRO A 201 -5.30 1.90 1.31
CA PRO A 201 -4.43 1.53 0.21
C PRO A 201 -3.21 0.77 0.69
N VAL A 202 -2.69 -0.14 -0.14
CA VAL A 202 -1.47 -0.91 0.09
C VAL A 202 -0.45 -0.56 -0.98
N PHE A 203 0.80 -0.42 -0.57
CA PHE A 203 1.91 0.02 -1.41
C PHE A 203 2.93 -1.08 -1.62
N ASN A 204 3.59 -1.06 -2.76
CA ASN A 204 4.67 -1.99 -3.12
C ASN A 204 6.06 -1.41 -2.82
N VAL A 205 7.10 -2.18 -3.13
CA VAL A 205 8.52 -1.82 -2.95
C VAL A 205 8.94 -0.51 -3.62
N THR A 206 8.22 -0.06 -4.67
CA THR A 206 8.51 1.22 -5.35
C THR A 206 7.74 2.40 -4.78
N GLY A 207 6.97 2.19 -3.69
CA GLY A 207 6.11 3.22 -3.09
C GLY A 207 4.82 3.50 -3.87
N ASN A 208 4.54 2.72 -4.92
CA ASN A 208 3.30 2.85 -5.68
C ASN A 208 2.17 2.03 -5.05
N ALA A 209 0.95 2.56 -5.09
CA ALA A 209 -0.24 1.80 -4.71
C ALA A 209 -0.37 0.54 -5.59
N CYS A 210 -0.54 -0.61 -4.96
CA CYS A 210 -0.66 -1.89 -5.66
C CYS A 210 -1.97 -2.64 -5.35
N GLY A 211 -2.80 -2.11 -4.46
CA GLY A 211 -4.08 -2.67 -4.06
C GLY A 211 -4.66 -1.99 -2.84
N ALA A 212 -5.52 -2.69 -2.12
CA ALA A 212 -6.12 -2.23 -0.87
C ALA A 212 -6.45 -3.40 0.04
N ILE A 213 -6.40 -3.18 1.36
CA ILE A 213 -6.98 -4.06 2.37
C ILE A 213 -8.32 -3.48 2.81
N SER A 214 -9.35 -4.32 2.98
CA SER A 214 -10.69 -3.88 3.29
C SER A 214 -11.39 -4.82 4.25
N VAL A 215 -12.28 -4.25 5.07
CA VAL A 215 -13.29 -4.95 5.85
C VAL A 215 -14.66 -4.62 5.27
N SER A 216 -15.46 -5.65 5.00
CA SER A 216 -16.84 -5.54 4.52
C SER A 216 -17.79 -6.05 5.59
N THR A 217 -18.73 -5.21 6.00
CA THR A 217 -19.71 -5.50 7.08
C THR A 217 -21.13 -5.22 6.62
N PRO A 218 -22.12 -6.02 7.03
CA PRO A 218 -23.52 -5.67 6.84
C PRO A 218 -23.85 -4.33 7.52
N ARG A 219 -24.59 -3.46 6.83
CA ARG A 219 -24.94 -2.10 7.32
C ARG A 219 -25.52 -2.12 8.74
N GLY A 220 -26.42 -3.03 9.04
CA GLY A 220 -27.07 -3.14 10.35
C GLY A 220 -26.16 -3.54 11.53
N ARG A 221 -24.89 -3.91 11.26
CA ARG A 221 -23.91 -4.32 12.27
C ARG A 221 -22.85 -3.28 12.56
N LEU A 222 -22.86 -2.16 11.87
CA LEU A 222 -21.85 -1.11 11.98
C LEU A 222 -22.38 0.09 12.76
N ASP A 223 -22.18 0.11 14.06
CA ASP A 223 -22.36 1.30 14.90
C ASP A 223 -21.13 2.24 14.81
N ALA A 224 -21.22 3.42 15.45
CA ALA A 224 -20.17 4.42 15.42
C ALA A 224 -18.84 3.94 16.06
N ASN A 225 -18.91 3.18 17.15
CA ASN A 225 -17.73 2.68 17.87
C ASN A 225 -17.03 1.59 17.06
N LYS A 226 -17.80 0.64 16.54
CA LYS A 226 -17.28 -0.43 15.68
C LYS A 226 -16.67 0.15 14.40
N LYS A 227 -17.31 1.17 13.82
CA LYS A 227 -16.78 1.87 12.64
C LYS A 227 -15.41 2.49 12.91
N ALA A 228 -15.26 3.23 14.02
CA ALA A 228 -13.97 3.83 14.40
C ALA A 228 -12.91 2.74 14.61
N HIS A 229 -13.23 1.68 15.33
CA HIS A 229 -12.34 0.55 15.56
C HIS A 229 -11.88 -0.12 14.26
N ILE A 230 -12.80 -0.39 13.33
CA ILE A 230 -12.44 -0.99 12.02
C ILE A 230 -11.54 -0.06 11.20
N ILE A 231 -11.77 1.26 11.25
CA ILE A 231 -10.91 2.23 10.56
C ILE A 231 -9.46 2.11 11.06
N ASP A 232 -9.26 2.08 12.37
CA ASP A 232 -7.91 1.96 12.97
C ASP A 232 -7.25 0.64 12.60
N LEU A 233 -7.99 -0.47 12.68
CA LEU A 233 -7.51 -1.80 12.29
C LEU A 233 -7.10 -1.86 10.81
N VAL A 234 -7.91 -1.32 9.91
CA VAL A 234 -7.65 -1.33 8.46
C VAL A 234 -6.43 -0.49 8.11
N ARG A 235 -6.30 0.71 8.71
CA ARG A 235 -5.11 1.58 8.52
C ARG A 235 -3.84 0.89 9.01
N HIS A 236 -3.88 0.32 10.22
CA HIS A 236 -2.74 -0.43 10.77
C HIS A 236 -2.36 -1.62 9.87
N ALA A 237 -3.33 -2.43 9.46
CA ALA A 237 -3.10 -3.58 8.58
C ALA A 237 -2.50 -3.15 7.23
N ALA A 238 -2.99 -2.05 6.63
CA ALA A 238 -2.46 -1.52 5.36
C ALA A 238 -0.98 -1.12 5.49
N THR A 239 -0.61 -0.42 6.58
CA THR A 239 0.79 -0.04 6.87
C THR A 239 1.68 -1.28 7.02
N GLN A 240 1.24 -2.28 7.80
CA GLN A 240 2.01 -3.50 8.01
C GLN A 240 2.14 -4.35 6.74
N ILE A 241 1.07 -4.48 5.95
CA ILE A 241 1.10 -5.20 4.66
C ILE A 241 2.07 -4.50 3.70
N SER A 242 2.00 -3.18 3.57
CA SER A 242 2.92 -2.39 2.74
C SER A 242 4.38 -2.57 3.17
N TRP A 243 4.65 -2.54 4.47
CA TRP A 243 5.97 -2.84 5.03
C TRP A 243 6.48 -4.22 4.62
N HIS A 244 5.64 -5.25 4.75
CA HIS A 244 6.01 -6.61 4.34
C HIS A 244 6.22 -6.75 2.83
N GLN A 245 5.58 -5.91 2.02
CA GLN A 245 5.82 -5.81 0.58
C GLN A 245 7.09 -5.02 0.22
N GLY A 246 7.79 -4.50 1.23
CA GLY A 246 9.02 -3.73 1.04
C GLY A 246 8.79 -2.27 0.67
N ALA A 247 7.58 -1.75 0.88
CA ALA A 247 7.32 -0.33 0.67
C ALA A 247 8.25 0.55 1.53
N PRO A 248 8.69 1.70 1.05
CA PRO A 248 9.30 2.73 1.88
C PRO A 248 8.39 3.04 3.08
N HIS A 249 8.97 3.53 4.18
CA HIS A 249 8.17 3.88 5.36
C HIS A 249 7.16 4.97 4.98
N ILE A 250 5.91 4.59 4.83
CA ILE A 250 4.78 5.48 4.52
C ILE A 250 3.86 5.42 5.74
N GLU A 251 3.78 6.52 6.48
CA GLU A 251 2.68 6.70 7.43
C GLU A 251 1.46 7.19 6.64
N LEU A 252 0.33 6.47 6.75
CA LEU A 252 -0.93 6.87 6.08
C LEU A 252 -1.48 8.21 6.61
N SER A 253 -0.90 8.75 7.68
CA SER A 253 -1.13 10.10 8.19
C SER A 253 -0.38 11.18 7.42
N ASP A 254 0.62 10.81 6.61
CA ASP A 254 1.51 11.73 5.88
C ASP A 254 1.07 11.90 4.41
N LEU A 255 -0.01 11.25 4.00
CA LEU A 255 -0.65 11.34 2.68
C LEU A 255 -1.80 12.34 2.70
#